data_1edffdcce53f769a1c670b2a4a99d55d
#
_entry.id   1edffdcce53f769a1c670b2a4a99d55d
#
_cell.length_a   1.000
_cell.length_b   1.000
_cell.length_c   1.000
_cell.angle_alpha   90.00
_cell.angle_beta   90.00
_cell.angle_gamma   90.00
#
_symmetry.space_group_name_H-M   'P 1'
#
loop_
_entity.id
_entity.type
_entity.pdbx_description
1 polymer ?
#
loop_
_entity_poly.entity_id
_entity_poly.type
_entity_poly.pdbx_seq_one_letter_code
_entity_poly.pdbx_strand_id
1 'polypeptide(L)'
;QSLSKDTIETVRSDTHAVAAQLRVIGLMNVQYAVKDGVVYVLEVNPRASRTVPFTSKTIGVPLAKMAARVMAGAKLIDLSFTEEIWPDYWAIKESVFPFNRFQGQDILLSPEMKSTGEVMGLDADLGTAYAKSQMAANAPLPLEGKVFISVNKSDKSQIADLAKQFSDLGFELICTEGTARVIQEAGMEVREVRKLAEGRPNSLDLLKNGEIQLVINTPSGQAPRADEVKIRTTAVYSRVPIMTTLSSAKAAASAIAALKKNGYQVKPIQEYH
;
A
#
# COMPACT_ATOMS: atom_id res chain seq x y z
N GLN A 1 8.14 6.53 -6.38
CA GLN A 1 8.43 7.31 -5.16
C GLN A 1 9.77 6.93 -4.53
N SER A 2 10.02 5.65 -4.41
CA SER A 2 11.26 5.13 -3.82
C SER A 2 12.35 4.83 -4.84
N LEU A 3 12.06 4.91 -6.13
CA LEU A 3 13.03 4.64 -7.19
C LEU A 3 13.81 5.91 -7.55
N SER A 4 15.09 5.74 -7.85
CA SER A 4 15.92 6.81 -8.41
C SER A 4 15.51 7.14 -9.85
N LYS A 5 15.86 8.32 -10.32
CA LYS A 5 15.62 8.72 -11.73
C LYS A 5 16.30 7.75 -12.69
N ASP A 6 17.50 7.29 -12.40
CA ASP A 6 18.25 6.36 -13.23
C ASP A 6 17.55 5.01 -13.33
N THR A 7 17.00 4.52 -12.21
CA THR A 7 16.21 3.29 -12.21
C THR A 7 14.95 3.43 -13.05
N ILE A 8 14.26 4.57 -12.98
CA ILE A 8 13.07 4.83 -13.79
C ILE A 8 13.42 4.86 -15.27
N GLU A 9 14.55 5.48 -15.64
CA GLU A 9 14.99 5.55 -17.02
C GLU A 9 15.42 4.17 -17.55
N THR A 10 16.07 3.36 -16.73
CA THR A 10 16.37 1.96 -17.06
C THR A 10 15.08 1.17 -17.34
N VAL A 11 14.09 1.25 -16.45
CA VAL A 11 12.78 0.59 -16.66
C VAL A 11 12.10 1.05 -17.94
N ARG A 12 12.16 2.37 -18.24
CA ARG A 12 11.60 2.92 -19.49
C ARG A 12 12.30 2.36 -20.72
N SER A 13 13.62 2.43 -20.76
CA SER A 13 14.44 1.91 -21.86
C SER A 13 14.19 0.43 -22.11
N ASP A 14 14.21 -0.39 -21.05
CA ASP A 14 13.96 -1.82 -21.12
C ASP A 14 12.53 -2.11 -21.63
N THR A 15 11.54 -1.34 -21.18
CA THR A 15 10.16 -1.48 -21.65
C THR A 15 10.05 -1.22 -23.16
N HIS A 16 10.70 -0.16 -23.65
CA HIS A 16 10.75 0.15 -25.08
C HIS A 16 11.44 -0.96 -25.90
N ALA A 17 12.58 -1.44 -25.42
CA ALA A 17 13.32 -2.52 -26.09
C ALA A 17 12.50 -3.81 -26.18
N VAL A 18 11.85 -4.21 -25.08
CA VAL A 18 10.99 -5.40 -25.04
C VAL A 18 9.78 -5.23 -25.96
N ALA A 19 9.11 -4.08 -25.95
CA ALA A 19 7.97 -3.82 -26.83
C ALA A 19 8.36 -3.90 -28.32
N ALA A 20 9.50 -3.33 -28.69
CA ALA A 20 10.02 -3.38 -30.06
C ALA A 20 10.37 -4.81 -30.47
N GLN A 21 11.08 -5.55 -29.62
CA GLN A 21 11.49 -6.93 -29.89
C GLN A 21 10.30 -7.89 -30.06
N LEU A 22 9.27 -7.72 -29.24
CA LEU A 22 8.03 -8.49 -29.32
C LEU A 22 7.04 -7.96 -30.37
N ARG A 23 7.37 -6.87 -31.06
CA ARG A 23 6.50 -6.21 -32.06
C ARG A 23 5.09 -5.97 -31.53
N VAL A 24 5.00 -5.44 -30.32
CA VAL A 24 3.70 -5.23 -29.66
C VAL A 24 2.88 -4.20 -30.39
N ILE A 25 1.64 -4.57 -30.73
CA ILE A 25 0.61 -3.66 -31.24
C ILE A 25 -0.53 -3.60 -30.24
N GLY A 26 -0.80 -2.42 -29.71
CA GLY A 26 -1.81 -2.21 -28.67
C GLY A 26 -1.18 -2.05 -27.28
N LEU A 27 -1.60 -2.85 -26.31
CA LEU A 27 -1.20 -2.73 -24.92
C LEU A 27 -0.20 -3.80 -24.49
N MET A 28 0.71 -3.40 -23.63
CA MET A 28 1.63 -4.29 -22.93
C MET A 28 1.71 -3.88 -21.46
N ASN A 29 1.85 -4.86 -20.59
CA ASN A 29 2.15 -4.67 -19.18
C ASN A 29 3.42 -5.43 -18.83
N VAL A 30 4.37 -4.78 -18.17
CA VAL A 30 5.61 -5.40 -17.70
C VAL A 30 5.67 -5.29 -16.19
N GLN A 31 6.05 -6.37 -15.53
CA GLN A 31 6.33 -6.38 -14.10
C GLN A 31 7.84 -6.43 -13.88
N TYR A 32 8.31 -5.52 -13.05
CA TYR A 32 9.72 -5.41 -12.68
C TYR A 32 9.90 -5.61 -11.18
N ALA A 33 11.07 -6.08 -10.79
CA ALA A 33 11.59 -5.99 -9.44
C ALA A 33 12.91 -5.21 -9.46
N VAL A 34 13.13 -4.44 -8.40
CA VAL A 34 14.40 -3.73 -8.20
C VAL A 34 15.01 -4.22 -6.90
N LYS A 35 16.25 -4.72 -6.97
CA LYS A 35 17.00 -5.16 -5.81
C LYS A 35 18.46 -4.68 -5.94
N ASP A 36 18.94 -4.02 -4.91
CA ASP A 36 20.33 -3.52 -4.84
C ASP A 36 20.72 -2.66 -6.07
N GLY A 37 19.77 -1.84 -6.56
CA GLY A 37 19.94 -1.00 -7.74
C GLY A 37 19.82 -1.71 -9.09
N VAL A 38 19.65 -3.04 -9.10
CA VAL A 38 19.48 -3.83 -10.32
C VAL A 38 18.01 -4.00 -10.65
N VAL A 39 17.64 -3.77 -11.91
CA VAL A 39 16.29 -3.98 -12.45
C VAL A 39 16.16 -5.39 -13.01
N TYR A 40 15.13 -6.10 -12.61
CA TYR A 40 14.80 -7.44 -13.08
C TYR A 40 13.45 -7.45 -13.75
N VAL A 41 13.35 -7.98 -14.96
CA VAL A 41 12.07 -8.26 -15.62
C VAL A 41 11.51 -9.55 -15.03
N LEU A 42 10.33 -9.49 -14.42
CA LEU A 42 9.64 -10.66 -13.87
C LEU A 42 8.69 -11.29 -14.90
N GLU A 43 7.91 -10.44 -15.58
CA GLU A 43 6.84 -10.88 -16.48
C GLU A 43 6.55 -9.83 -17.53
N VAL A 44 6.31 -10.27 -18.76
CA VAL A 44 5.88 -9.42 -19.87
C VAL A 44 4.55 -9.95 -20.40
N ASN A 45 3.53 -9.11 -20.38
CA ASN A 45 2.18 -9.43 -20.85
C ASN A 45 1.79 -8.50 -22.02
N PRO A 46 1.94 -8.93 -23.30
CA PRO A 46 1.54 -8.12 -24.47
C PRO A 46 0.01 -8.15 -24.67
N ARG A 47 -0.71 -7.68 -23.71
CA ARG A 47 -2.18 -7.62 -23.65
C ARG A 47 -2.64 -6.58 -22.65
N ALA A 48 -3.93 -6.26 -22.64
CA ALA A 48 -4.55 -5.48 -21.58
C ALA A 48 -4.40 -6.16 -20.21
N SER A 49 -4.28 -5.35 -19.16
CA SER A 49 -4.21 -5.79 -17.78
C SER A 49 -5.24 -5.04 -16.93
N ARG A 50 -5.41 -5.43 -15.66
CA ARG A 50 -6.24 -4.69 -14.69
C ARG A 50 -5.73 -3.27 -14.44
N THR A 51 -4.46 -3.00 -14.68
CA THR A 51 -3.86 -1.66 -14.55
C THR A 51 -4.36 -0.69 -15.62
N VAL A 52 -4.84 -1.18 -16.77
CA VAL A 52 -5.32 -0.32 -17.87
C VAL A 52 -6.45 0.64 -17.45
N PRO A 53 -7.54 0.18 -16.78
CA PRO A 53 -8.57 1.10 -16.30
C PRO A 53 -8.06 2.12 -15.28
N PHE A 54 -7.15 1.70 -14.38
CA PHE A 54 -6.52 2.60 -13.43
C PHE A 54 -5.69 3.69 -14.14
N THR A 55 -4.78 3.29 -15.03
CA THR A 55 -3.94 4.24 -15.77
C THR A 55 -4.79 5.15 -16.65
N SER A 56 -5.80 4.62 -17.34
CA SER A 56 -6.71 5.41 -18.17
C SER A 56 -7.40 6.52 -17.36
N LYS A 57 -7.88 6.21 -16.18
CA LYS A 57 -8.51 7.17 -15.26
C LYS A 57 -7.49 8.14 -14.68
N THR A 58 -6.26 7.69 -14.44
CA THR A 58 -5.19 8.55 -13.93
C THR A 58 -4.79 9.62 -14.97
N ILE A 59 -4.67 9.27 -16.23
CA ILE A 59 -4.16 10.19 -17.26
C ILE A 59 -5.26 10.82 -18.14
N GLY A 60 -6.54 10.52 -17.89
CA GLY A 60 -7.65 11.05 -18.69
C GLY A 60 -7.78 10.48 -20.10
N VAL A 61 -7.03 9.43 -20.44
CA VAL A 61 -7.01 8.84 -21.79
C VAL A 61 -7.60 7.42 -21.78
N PRO A 62 -8.58 7.13 -22.65
CA PRO A 62 -9.21 5.80 -22.71
C PRO A 62 -8.29 4.79 -23.42
N LEU A 63 -7.25 4.30 -22.73
CA LEU A 63 -6.19 3.47 -23.30
C LEU A 63 -6.71 2.20 -24.01
N ALA A 64 -7.75 1.56 -23.50
CA ALA A 64 -8.34 0.38 -24.15
C ALA A 64 -8.94 0.73 -25.52
N LYS A 65 -9.62 1.87 -25.62
CA LYS A 65 -10.17 2.39 -26.89
C LYS A 65 -9.05 2.75 -27.86
N MET A 66 -7.99 3.41 -27.37
CA MET A 66 -6.82 3.75 -28.16
C MET A 66 -6.15 2.48 -28.70
N ALA A 67 -5.92 1.50 -27.84
CA ALA A 67 -5.33 0.21 -28.25
C ALA A 67 -6.17 -0.49 -29.34
N ALA A 68 -7.48 -0.56 -29.18
CA ALA A 68 -8.37 -1.16 -30.18
C ALA A 68 -8.25 -0.46 -31.54
N ARG A 69 -8.16 0.87 -31.57
CA ARG A 69 -7.95 1.63 -32.83
C ARG A 69 -6.60 1.36 -33.45
N VAL A 70 -5.53 1.29 -32.62
CA VAL A 70 -4.17 0.94 -33.10
C VAL A 70 -4.14 -0.48 -33.65
N MET A 71 -4.77 -1.44 -32.98
CA MET A 71 -4.89 -2.83 -33.47
C MET A 71 -5.71 -2.92 -34.78
N ALA A 72 -6.63 -1.99 -35.01
CA ALA A 72 -7.39 -1.85 -36.25
C ALA A 72 -6.63 -1.07 -37.36
N GLY A 73 -5.36 -0.68 -37.12
CA GLY A 73 -4.49 -0.06 -38.12
C GLY A 73 -4.31 1.46 -37.98
N ALA A 74 -4.95 2.12 -37.01
CA ALA A 74 -4.70 3.54 -36.74
C ALA A 74 -3.28 3.73 -36.17
N LYS A 75 -2.65 4.85 -36.49
CA LYS A 75 -1.34 5.20 -35.90
C LYS A 75 -1.53 6.10 -34.69
N LEU A 76 -0.59 6.06 -33.75
CA LEU A 76 -0.63 6.91 -32.55
C LEU A 76 -0.65 8.41 -32.89
N ILE A 77 0.02 8.80 -33.96
CA ILE A 77 0.01 10.18 -34.43
C ILE A 77 -1.40 10.62 -34.88
N ASP A 78 -2.16 9.76 -35.54
CA ASP A 78 -3.54 10.05 -35.98
C ASP A 78 -4.50 10.12 -34.77
N LEU A 79 -4.08 9.61 -33.63
CA LEU A 79 -4.80 9.63 -32.36
C LEU A 79 -4.34 10.75 -31.44
N SER A 80 -3.37 11.58 -31.87
CA SER A 80 -2.73 12.61 -31.05
C SER A 80 -2.23 12.09 -29.69
N PHE A 81 -1.65 10.86 -29.69
CA PHE A 81 -1.17 10.19 -28.49
C PHE A 81 0.26 9.65 -28.72
N THR A 82 1.22 10.56 -28.78
CA THR A 82 2.65 10.28 -29.08
C THR A 82 3.58 10.56 -27.92
N GLU A 83 3.07 11.16 -26.84
CA GLU A 83 3.86 11.54 -25.67
C GLU A 83 3.32 10.90 -24.40
N GLU A 84 4.20 10.71 -23.43
CA GLU A 84 3.82 10.25 -22.10
C GLU A 84 3.08 11.36 -21.35
N ILE A 85 2.00 11.01 -20.66
CA ILE A 85 1.28 11.92 -19.79
C ILE A 85 1.68 11.70 -18.34
N TRP A 86 2.23 12.74 -17.74
CA TRP A 86 2.61 12.76 -16.31
C TRP A 86 1.69 13.75 -15.59
N PRO A 87 0.70 13.27 -14.81
CA PRO A 87 -0.16 14.16 -14.05
C PRO A 87 0.61 14.88 -12.93
N ASP A 88 0.16 16.06 -12.55
CA ASP A 88 0.70 16.86 -11.45
C ASP A 88 0.07 16.51 -10.09
N TYR A 89 -0.60 15.39 -10.01
CA TYR A 89 -1.22 14.82 -8.81
C TYR A 89 -0.82 13.35 -8.61
N TRP A 90 -1.11 12.86 -7.41
CA TRP A 90 -0.84 11.49 -7.05
C TRP A 90 -2.03 10.59 -7.33
N ALA A 91 -1.74 9.43 -7.89
CA ALA A 91 -2.71 8.35 -8.09
C ALA A 91 -2.22 7.10 -7.36
N ILE A 92 -2.97 6.68 -6.36
CA ILE A 92 -2.70 5.47 -5.57
C ILE A 92 -3.68 4.38 -5.97
N LYS A 93 -3.14 3.24 -6.36
CA LYS A 93 -3.90 2.02 -6.61
C LYS A 93 -3.85 1.13 -5.37
N GLU A 94 -5.00 0.74 -4.86
CA GLU A 94 -5.13 -0.16 -3.73
C GLU A 94 -5.90 -1.41 -4.13
N SER A 95 -5.40 -2.57 -3.74
CA SER A 95 -6.06 -3.85 -3.98
C SER A 95 -7.13 -4.11 -2.93
N VAL A 96 -8.30 -4.59 -3.36
CA VAL A 96 -9.39 -4.98 -2.47
C VAL A 96 -9.32 -6.49 -2.22
N PHE A 97 -9.28 -6.87 -0.95
CA PHE A 97 -9.20 -8.26 -0.52
C PHE A 97 -10.45 -8.64 0.30
N PRO A 98 -11.09 -9.77 0.01
CA PRO A 98 -12.26 -10.22 0.75
C PRO A 98 -11.91 -11.01 2.02
N PHE A 99 -10.81 -10.71 2.69
CA PHE A 99 -10.35 -11.45 3.87
C PHE A 99 -11.37 -11.51 5.00
N ASN A 100 -12.20 -10.49 5.14
CA ASN A 100 -13.28 -10.45 6.12
C ASN A 100 -14.36 -11.51 5.89
N ARG A 101 -14.43 -12.14 4.70
CA ARG A 101 -15.38 -13.21 4.37
C ARG A 101 -14.84 -14.60 4.68
N PHE A 102 -13.53 -14.72 4.89
CA PHE A 102 -12.83 -16.01 5.09
C PHE A 102 -12.19 -16.06 6.46
N GLN A 103 -12.93 -16.61 7.43
CA GLN A 103 -12.48 -16.69 8.82
C GLN A 103 -11.21 -17.51 8.96
N GLY A 104 -10.26 -16.99 9.75
CA GLY A 104 -9.03 -17.70 10.11
C GLY A 104 -7.94 -17.72 9.04
N GLN A 105 -8.16 -17.15 7.85
CA GLN A 105 -7.11 -17.03 6.85
C GLN A 105 -6.19 -15.85 7.15
N ASP A 106 -4.88 -16.06 7.03
CA ASP A 106 -3.90 -14.98 7.13
C ASP A 106 -4.00 -14.03 5.93
N ILE A 107 -3.80 -12.75 6.20
CA ILE A 107 -3.81 -11.68 5.20
C ILE A 107 -2.49 -11.52 4.46
N LEU A 108 -1.46 -12.26 4.84
CA LEU A 108 -0.19 -12.22 4.13
C LEU A 108 -0.36 -12.70 2.69
N LEU A 109 0.20 -11.90 1.79
CA LEU A 109 0.13 -12.19 0.37
C LEU A 109 1.09 -13.34 0.02
N SER A 110 0.67 -14.16 -0.91
CA SER A 110 1.41 -15.25 -1.54
C SER A 110 1.45 -15.03 -3.06
N PRO A 111 2.15 -15.87 -3.85
CA PRO A 111 2.10 -15.79 -5.31
C PRO A 111 0.70 -15.90 -5.90
N GLU A 112 -0.23 -16.48 -5.17
CA GLU A 112 -1.63 -16.63 -5.60
C GLU A 112 -2.38 -15.29 -5.52
N MET A 113 -3.18 -15.00 -6.54
CA MET A 113 -4.03 -13.82 -6.55
C MET A 113 -5.20 -13.98 -5.59
N LYS A 114 -5.25 -13.12 -4.57
CA LYS A 114 -6.35 -13.09 -3.57
C LYS A 114 -7.25 -11.86 -3.69
N SER A 115 -6.85 -10.86 -4.49
CA SER A 115 -7.64 -9.64 -4.67
C SER A 115 -8.89 -9.89 -5.54
N THR A 116 -10.00 -9.23 -5.17
CA THR A 116 -11.27 -9.26 -5.92
C THR A 116 -11.48 -8.04 -6.80
N GLY A 117 -10.69 -6.99 -6.60
CA GLY A 117 -10.77 -5.75 -7.34
C GLY A 117 -9.69 -4.77 -6.95
N GLU A 118 -9.77 -3.59 -7.53
CA GLU A 118 -8.84 -2.49 -7.31
C GLU A 118 -9.64 -1.20 -7.15
N VAL A 119 -9.18 -0.32 -6.27
CA VAL A 119 -9.71 1.03 -6.06
C VAL A 119 -8.59 2.04 -6.22
N MET A 120 -8.94 3.31 -6.29
CA MET A 120 -7.96 4.37 -6.45
C MET A 120 -8.24 5.55 -5.53
N GLY A 121 -7.15 6.23 -5.11
CA GLY A 121 -7.20 7.53 -4.48
C GLY A 121 -6.43 8.53 -5.32
N LEU A 122 -7.01 9.71 -5.58
CA LEU A 122 -6.40 10.80 -6.32
C LEU A 122 -6.34 12.05 -5.45
N ASP A 123 -5.18 12.69 -5.39
CA ASP A 123 -5.02 13.99 -4.75
C ASP A 123 -3.70 14.65 -5.18
N ALA A 124 -3.61 15.99 -5.03
CA ALA A 124 -2.37 16.73 -5.18
C ALA A 124 -1.36 16.39 -4.06
N ASP A 125 -1.85 16.01 -2.88
CA ASP A 125 -1.04 15.53 -1.76
C ASP A 125 -1.01 14.00 -1.70
N LEU A 126 0.20 13.42 -1.62
CA LEU A 126 0.39 11.97 -1.58
C LEU A 126 -0.29 11.30 -0.39
N GLY A 127 -0.20 11.92 0.81
CA GLY A 127 -0.81 11.37 2.02
C GLY A 127 -2.32 11.32 1.90
N THR A 128 -2.94 12.38 1.37
CA THR A 128 -4.38 12.43 1.11
C THR A 128 -4.80 11.44 0.02
N ALA A 129 -4.02 11.29 -1.06
CA ALA A 129 -4.29 10.28 -2.09
C ALA A 129 -4.26 8.86 -1.51
N TYR A 130 -3.27 8.56 -0.64
CA TYR A 130 -3.20 7.27 0.06
C TYR A 130 -4.40 7.07 1.00
N ALA A 131 -4.76 8.08 1.78
CA ALA A 131 -5.94 8.00 2.65
C ALA A 131 -7.22 7.70 1.87
N LYS A 132 -7.43 8.36 0.72
CA LYS A 132 -8.57 8.11 -0.17
C LYS A 132 -8.57 6.68 -0.70
N SER A 133 -7.40 6.11 -1.05
CA SER A 133 -7.32 4.72 -1.50
C SER A 133 -7.69 3.73 -0.38
N GLN A 134 -7.26 4.01 0.86
CA GLN A 134 -7.62 3.18 2.03
C GLN A 134 -9.13 3.25 2.33
N MET A 135 -9.74 4.44 2.27
CA MET A 135 -11.19 4.61 2.41
C MET A 135 -11.95 3.82 1.34
N ALA A 136 -11.51 3.90 0.08
CA ALA A 136 -12.11 3.18 -1.03
C ALA A 136 -11.95 1.65 -0.91
N ALA A 137 -10.89 1.18 -0.25
CA ALA A 137 -10.67 -0.23 0.09
C ALA A 137 -11.44 -0.70 1.34
N ASN A 138 -12.29 0.15 1.95
CA ASN A 138 -13.00 -0.10 3.20
C ASN A 138 -12.09 -0.30 4.42
N ALA A 139 -10.93 0.32 4.43
CA ALA A 139 -9.96 0.33 5.53
C ALA A 139 -9.57 1.78 5.92
N PRO A 140 -10.54 2.65 6.30
CA PRO A 140 -10.24 4.05 6.61
C PRO A 140 -9.24 4.15 7.77
N LEU A 141 -8.26 5.04 7.63
CA LEU A 141 -7.26 5.27 8.66
C LEU A 141 -7.88 6.05 9.83
N PRO A 142 -7.57 5.67 11.08
CA PRO A 142 -8.04 6.39 12.27
C PRO A 142 -7.30 7.74 12.39
N LEU A 143 -7.98 8.73 12.95
CA LEU A 143 -7.37 10.05 13.24
C LEU A 143 -6.93 10.19 14.70
N GLU A 144 -7.37 9.30 15.57
CA GLU A 144 -7.06 9.28 17.00
C GLU A 144 -7.15 7.87 17.57
N GLY A 145 -6.75 7.69 18.82
CA GLY A 145 -6.85 6.42 19.53
C GLY A 145 -5.50 5.76 19.75
N LYS A 146 -5.44 4.44 19.61
CA LYS A 146 -4.29 3.62 19.99
C LYS A 146 -3.75 2.85 18.81
N VAL A 147 -2.42 2.85 18.66
CA VAL A 147 -1.69 2.07 17.65
C VAL A 147 -0.98 0.90 18.33
N PHE A 148 -1.34 -0.31 17.94
CA PHE A 148 -0.59 -1.50 18.35
C PHE A 148 0.57 -1.77 17.40
N ILE A 149 1.80 -1.87 17.94
CA ILE A 149 3.02 -2.07 17.17
C ILE A 149 3.73 -3.35 17.62
N SER A 150 3.90 -4.28 16.70
CA SER A 150 4.67 -5.50 16.90
C SER A 150 5.43 -5.83 15.62
N VAL A 151 6.74 -5.58 15.61
CA VAL A 151 7.57 -5.72 14.42
C VAL A 151 8.60 -6.83 14.57
N ASN A 152 9.01 -7.42 13.46
CA ASN A 152 10.07 -8.42 13.39
C ASN A 152 11.44 -7.82 13.79
N LYS A 153 12.47 -8.68 13.93
CA LYS A 153 13.78 -8.26 14.41
C LYS A 153 14.49 -7.29 13.47
N SER A 154 14.36 -7.45 12.14
CA SER A 154 15.05 -6.60 11.17
C SER A 154 14.46 -5.19 11.11
N ASP A 155 13.18 -5.04 11.41
CA ASP A 155 12.48 -3.77 11.35
C ASP A 155 12.66 -2.90 12.61
N LYS A 156 13.18 -3.48 13.70
CA LYS A 156 13.34 -2.79 14.99
C LYS A 156 14.23 -1.55 14.92
N SER A 157 15.24 -1.55 14.06
CA SER A 157 16.15 -0.40 13.91
C SER A 157 15.46 0.86 13.37
N GLN A 158 14.32 0.72 12.71
CA GLN A 158 13.57 1.84 12.11
C GLN A 158 12.28 2.17 12.85
N ILE A 159 11.94 1.41 13.92
CA ILE A 159 10.63 1.54 14.54
C ILE A 159 10.52 2.79 15.42
N ALA A 160 11.62 3.27 15.99
CA ALA A 160 11.61 4.44 16.87
C ALA A 160 11.10 5.71 16.15
N ASP A 161 11.62 5.98 14.94
CA ASP A 161 11.18 7.12 14.14
C ASP A 161 9.70 7.03 13.74
N LEU A 162 9.24 5.83 13.41
CA LEU A 162 7.85 5.60 13.06
C LEU A 162 6.93 5.74 14.28
N ALA A 163 7.33 5.19 15.43
CA ALA A 163 6.61 5.33 16.69
C ALA A 163 6.49 6.80 17.10
N LYS A 164 7.59 7.58 16.92
CA LYS A 164 7.56 9.02 17.15
C LYS A 164 6.53 9.73 16.27
N GLN A 165 6.45 9.41 14.98
CA GLN A 165 5.45 10.00 14.10
C GLN A 165 4.02 9.76 14.60
N PHE A 166 3.68 8.54 15.04
CA PHE A 166 2.36 8.26 15.60
C PHE A 166 2.13 8.95 16.94
N SER A 167 3.14 9.03 17.80
CA SER A 167 3.06 9.77 19.07
C SER A 167 2.84 11.26 18.83
N ASP A 168 3.58 11.89 17.90
CA ASP A 168 3.43 13.28 17.51
C ASP A 168 2.04 13.57 16.91
N LEU A 169 1.41 12.56 16.29
CA LEU A 169 0.04 12.61 15.82
C LEU A 169 -1.02 12.41 16.93
N GLY A 170 -0.61 12.19 18.18
CA GLY A 170 -1.47 12.06 19.33
C GLY A 170 -2.01 10.66 19.58
N PHE A 171 -1.41 9.62 19.00
CA PHE A 171 -1.77 8.25 19.31
C PHE A 171 -1.07 7.72 20.55
N GLU A 172 -1.81 6.96 21.38
CA GLU A 172 -1.23 6.12 22.42
C GLU A 172 -0.55 4.89 21.76
N LEU A 173 0.69 4.63 22.14
CA LEU A 173 1.46 3.51 21.61
C LEU A 173 1.29 2.28 22.52
N ILE A 174 0.91 1.14 21.92
CA ILE A 174 0.82 -0.17 22.59
C ILE A 174 1.76 -1.12 21.88
N CYS A 175 2.66 -1.77 22.59
CA CYS A 175 3.67 -2.63 21.99
C CYS A 175 3.85 -3.93 22.74
N THR A 176 4.32 -4.97 22.04
CA THR A 176 4.90 -6.16 22.71
C THR A 176 6.28 -5.84 23.27
N GLU A 177 6.68 -6.50 24.36
CA GLU A 177 7.92 -6.28 25.13
C GLU A 177 9.14 -5.91 24.27
N GLY A 178 9.48 -6.74 23.29
CA GLY A 178 10.69 -6.53 22.50
C GLY A 178 10.62 -5.33 21.52
N THR A 179 9.42 -4.81 21.19
CA THR A 179 9.23 -3.58 20.44
C THR A 179 9.16 -2.38 21.40
N ALA A 180 8.49 -2.55 22.54
CA ALA A 180 8.39 -1.55 23.59
C ALA A 180 9.77 -1.11 24.08
N ARG A 181 10.68 -2.06 24.33
CA ARG A 181 12.05 -1.76 24.76
C ARG A 181 12.76 -0.77 23.82
N VAL A 182 12.71 -1.01 22.52
CA VAL A 182 13.37 -0.14 21.52
C VAL A 182 12.77 1.28 21.51
N ILE A 183 11.45 1.37 21.68
CA ILE A 183 10.74 2.67 21.69
C ILE A 183 11.02 3.43 23.00
N GLN A 184 11.06 2.72 24.14
CA GLN A 184 11.41 3.29 25.44
C GLN A 184 12.88 3.74 25.50
N GLU A 185 13.81 2.97 24.93
CA GLU A 185 15.23 3.37 24.81
C GLU A 185 15.40 4.65 23.96
N ALA A 186 14.46 4.93 23.05
CA ALA A 186 14.40 6.20 22.31
C ALA A 186 13.67 7.34 23.06
N GLY A 187 13.33 7.15 24.33
CA GLY A 187 12.75 8.17 25.22
C GLY A 187 11.25 8.40 25.05
N MET A 188 10.52 7.47 24.46
CA MET A 188 9.07 7.59 24.25
C MET A 188 8.28 6.74 25.24
N GLU A 189 7.11 7.27 25.66
CA GLU A 189 6.15 6.50 26.44
C GLU A 189 5.45 5.46 25.56
N VAL A 190 5.35 4.24 26.08
CA VAL A 190 4.65 3.15 25.42
C VAL A 190 4.06 2.21 26.46
N ARG A 191 2.81 1.81 26.26
CA ARG A 191 2.15 0.79 27.04
C ARG A 191 2.59 -0.59 26.56
N GLU A 192 3.19 -1.35 27.43
CA GLU A 192 3.54 -2.75 27.12
C GLU A 192 2.30 -3.65 27.29
N VAL A 193 2.15 -4.60 26.36
CA VAL A 193 1.13 -5.65 26.41
C VAL A 193 1.76 -7.02 26.31
N ARG A 194 1.22 -7.99 27.06
CA ARG A 194 1.68 -9.39 27.03
C ARG A 194 1.53 -10.01 25.65
N LYS A 195 2.43 -10.90 25.31
CA LYS A 195 2.25 -11.79 24.15
C LYS A 195 1.12 -12.79 24.45
N LEU A 196 0.55 -13.37 23.41
CA LEU A 196 -0.57 -14.31 23.55
C LEU A 196 -0.25 -15.49 24.46
N ALA A 197 0.98 -16.01 24.39
CA ALA A 197 1.44 -17.13 25.19
C ALA A 197 1.74 -16.77 26.66
N GLU A 198 1.83 -15.50 27.01
CA GLU A 198 2.21 -15.01 28.35
C GLU A 198 1.00 -14.72 29.26
N GLY A 199 -0.22 -14.84 28.71
CA GLY A 199 -1.46 -14.67 29.47
C GLY A 199 -2.33 -13.49 29.03
N ARG A 200 -3.25 -13.07 29.91
CA ARG A 200 -4.23 -12.01 29.66
C ARG A 200 -4.08 -10.87 30.68
N PRO A 201 -4.45 -9.59 30.33
CA PRO A 201 -4.87 -9.15 29.01
C PRO A 201 -3.72 -9.12 28.00
N ASN A 202 -4.00 -9.44 26.74
CA ASN A 202 -3.03 -9.41 25.65
C ASN A 202 -3.58 -8.63 24.43
N SER A 203 -2.81 -8.53 23.36
CA SER A 203 -3.19 -7.74 22.18
C SER A 203 -4.51 -8.18 21.54
N LEU A 204 -4.88 -9.47 21.60
CA LEU A 204 -6.20 -9.93 21.07
C LEU A 204 -7.36 -9.46 21.93
N ASP A 205 -7.18 -9.38 23.25
CA ASP A 205 -8.21 -8.86 24.14
C ASP A 205 -8.46 -7.39 23.84
N LEU A 206 -7.40 -6.58 23.68
CA LEU A 206 -7.51 -5.16 23.33
C LEU A 206 -8.16 -4.95 21.96
N LEU A 207 -7.81 -5.76 20.97
CA LEU A 207 -8.44 -5.70 19.64
C LEU A 207 -9.94 -6.01 19.70
N LYS A 208 -10.32 -7.09 20.40
CA LYS A 208 -11.72 -7.50 20.56
C LYS A 208 -12.56 -6.49 21.35
N ASN A 209 -11.93 -5.81 22.29
CA ASN A 209 -12.57 -4.76 23.10
C ASN A 209 -12.67 -3.42 22.34
N GLY A 210 -12.14 -3.30 21.12
CA GLY A 210 -12.15 -2.05 20.36
C GLY A 210 -11.16 -1.00 20.89
N GLU A 211 -10.20 -1.39 21.71
CA GLU A 211 -9.21 -0.47 22.31
C GLU A 211 -8.09 -0.09 21.32
N ILE A 212 -7.91 -0.82 20.23
CA ILE A 212 -6.88 -0.57 19.21
C ILE A 212 -7.55 -0.11 17.92
N GLN A 213 -7.10 1.03 17.37
CA GLN A 213 -7.63 1.62 16.15
C GLN A 213 -6.74 1.38 14.92
N LEU A 214 -5.46 1.06 15.12
CA LEU A 214 -4.52 0.73 14.03
C LEU A 214 -3.55 -0.35 14.49
N VAL A 215 -3.25 -1.29 13.62
CA VAL A 215 -2.25 -2.35 13.86
C VAL A 215 -1.09 -2.19 12.90
N ILE A 216 0.14 -2.23 13.43
CA ILE A 216 1.37 -2.37 12.67
C ILE A 216 2.00 -3.70 13.11
N ASN A 217 1.92 -4.69 12.22
CA ASN A 217 2.44 -6.03 12.50
C ASN A 217 3.24 -6.57 11.32
N THR A 218 4.56 -6.48 11.39
CA THR A 218 5.45 -7.01 10.34
C THR A 218 5.80 -8.48 10.62
N PRO A 219 5.70 -9.37 9.61
CA PRO A 219 5.88 -10.80 9.80
C PRO A 219 7.33 -11.18 10.09
N SER A 220 7.52 -12.24 10.92
CA SER A 220 8.83 -12.75 11.33
C SER A 220 9.42 -13.75 10.32
N GLY A 221 9.35 -13.46 9.01
CA GLY A 221 9.91 -14.32 7.96
C GLY A 221 8.86 -15.10 7.17
N GLN A 222 9.30 -16.15 6.43
CA GLN A 222 8.43 -16.91 5.53
C GLN A 222 7.38 -17.77 6.24
N ALA A 223 7.65 -18.20 7.47
CA ALA A 223 6.70 -18.92 8.31
C ALA A 223 6.28 -18.02 9.49
N PRO A 224 5.20 -17.24 9.37
CA PRO A 224 4.74 -16.36 10.44
C PRO A 224 4.33 -17.21 11.66
N ARG A 225 4.62 -16.68 12.85
CA ARG A 225 4.23 -17.32 14.10
C ARG A 225 2.71 -17.36 14.23
N ALA A 226 2.17 -18.42 14.83
CA ALA A 226 0.73 -18.59 15.01
C ALA A 226 0.06 -17.38 15.71
N ASP A 227 0.79 -16.71 16.61
CA ASP A 227 0.32 -15.51 17.29
C ASP A 227 0.20 -14.29 16.36
N GLU A 228 1.13 -14.13 15.43
CA GLU A 228 1.09 -13.05 14.43
C GLU A 228 -0.12 -13.23 13.49
N VAL A 229 -0.40 -14.46 13.06
CA VAL A 229 -1.58 -14.79 12.26
C VAL A 229 -2.86 -14.44 13.02
N LYS A 230 -2.96 -14.80 14.30
CA LYS A 230 -4.12 -14.48 15.14
C LYS A 230 -4.34 -12.99 15.31
N ILE A 231 -3.28 -12.21 15.50
CA ILE A 231 -3.37 -10.74 15.60
C ILE A 231 -3.93 -10.17 14.30
N ARG A 232 -3.35 -10.56 13.15
CA ARG A 232 -3.77 -10.05 11.83
C ARG A 232 -5.20 -10.43 11.49
N THR A 233 -5.57 -11.68 11.68
CA THR A 233 -6.93 -12.15 11.42
C THR A 233 -7.95 -11.48 12.34
N THR A 234 -7.62 -11.27 13.61
CA THR A 234 -8.49 -10.56 14.54
C THR A 234 -8.64 -9.09 14.16
N ALA A 235 -7.57 -8.40 13.74
CA ALA A 235 -7.65 -7.01 13.28
C ALA A 235 -8.59 -6.87 12.08
N VAL A 236 -8.47 -7.73 11.07
CA VAL A 236 -9.39 -7.74 9.91
C VAL A 236 -10.85 -7.99 10.32
N TYR A 237 -11.06 -8.91 11.24
CA TYR A 237 -12.39 -9.21 11.78
C TYR A 237 -13.01 -8.03 12.51
N SER A 238 -12.20 -7.34 13.31
CA SER A 238 -12.60 -6.15 14.05
C SER A 238 -12.65 -4.91 13.17
N ARG A 239 -12.39 -5.02 11.86
CA ARG A 239 -12.29 -3.92 10.90
C ARG A 239 -11.26 -2.85 11.31
N VAL A 240 -10.21 -3.28 11.98
CA VAL A 240 -9.08 -2.41 12.35
C VAL A 240 -8.07 -2.43 11.20
N PRO A 241 -7.70 -1.28 10.63
CA PRO A 241 -6.68 -1.20 9.59
C PRO A 241 -5.37 -1.82 10.08
N ILE A 242 -4.70 -2.55 9.18
CA ILE A 242 -3.45 -3.22 9.52
C ILE A 242 -2.37 -2.97 8.46
N MET A 243 -1.18 -2.59 8.94
CA MET A 243 0.01 -2.39 8.13
C MET A 243 0.98 -3.54 8.38
N THR A 244 1.30 -4.28 7.31
CA THR A 244 2.18 -5.46 7.40
C THR A 244 3.63 -5.17 6.98
N THR A 245 3.92 -3.92 6.62
CA THR A 245 5.27 -3.44 6.27
C THR A 245 5.53 -2.07 6.89
N LEU A 246 6.81 -1.73 7.14
CA LEU A 246 7.17 -0.38 7.59
C LEU A 246 6.84 0.69 6.54
N SER A 247 6.95 0.37 5.25
CA SER A 247 6.61 1.31 4.17
C SER A 247 5.13 1.69 4.19
N SER A 248 4.23 0.71 4.36
CA SER A 248 2.80 0.99 4.48
C SER A 248 2.47 1.75 5.77
N ALA A 249 3.15 1.44 6.87
CA ALA A 249 2.97 2.15 8.14
C ALA A 249 3.44 3.61 8.06
N LYS A 250 4.56 3.90 7.39
CA LYS A 250 5.02 5.28 7.10
C LYS A 250 4.03 6.03 6.21
N ALA A 251 3.50 5.38 5.17
CA ALA A 251 2.47 5.96 4.32
C ALA A 251 1.19 6.28 5.11
N ALA A 252 0.77 5.37 6.01
CA ALA A 252 -0.38 5.59 6.89
C ALA A 252 -0.16 6.79 7.85
N ALA A 253 1.02 6.92 8.48
CA ALA A 253 1.36 8.05 9.32
C ALA A 253 1.30 9.37 8.54
N SER A 254 1.88 9.42 7.34
CA SER A 254 1.83 10.58 6.45
C SER A 254 0.40 10.93 6.03
N ALA A 255 -0.42 9.92 5.74
CA ALA A 255 -1.82 10.11 5.38
C ALA A 255 -2.65 10.66 6.54
N ILE A 256 -2.46 10.13 7.75
CA ILE A 256 -3.12 10.63 8.97
C ILE A 256 -2.71 12.07 9.23
N ALA A 257 -1.43 12.41 9.08
CA ALA A 257 -0.93 13.78 9.21
C ALA A 257 -1.62 14.74 8.23
N ALA A 258 -1.72 14.34 6.95
CA ALA A 258 -2.39 15.12 5.92
C ALA A 258 -3.88 15.32 6.22
N LEU A 259 -4.59 14.26 6.62
CA LEU A 259 -6.00 14.32 7.00
C LEU A 259 -6.24 15.22 8.22
N LYS A 260 -5.38 15.13 9.24
CA LYS A 260 -5.49 15.99 10.45
C LYS A 260 -5.26 17.46 10.13
N LYS A 261 -4.38 17.75 9.18
CA LYS A 261 -4.04 19.12 8.80
C LYS A 261 -5.10 19.78 7.92
N ASN A 262 -5.59 19.08 6.90
CA ASN A 262 -6.36 19.64 5.80
C ASN A 262 -7.73 18.96 5.60
N GLY A 263 -8.01 17.83 6.26
CA GLY A 263 -9.13 16.96 5.90
C GLY A 263 -8.92 16.36 4.51
N TYR A 264 -10.01 16.05 3.83
CA TYR A 264 -9.99 15.66 2.41
C TYR A 264 -11.21 16.23 1.68
N GLN A 265 -11.05 16.42 0.39
CA GLN A 265 -12.13 16.84 -0.50
C GLN A 265 -12.36 15.77 -1.55
N VAL A 266 -13.62 15.67 -1.99
CA VAL A 266 -14.02 14.78 -3.09
C VAL A 266 -14.41 15.65 -4.28
N LYS A 267 -13.86 15.31 -5.44
CA LYS A 267 -14.24 15.92 -6.71
C LYS A 267 -14.40 14.86 -7.81
N PRO A 268 -15.20 15.11 -8.84
CA PRO A 268 -15.32 14.21 -9.98
C PRO A 268 -13.96 13.94 -10.62
N ILE A 269 -13.75 12.72 -11.11
CA ILE A 269 -12.47 12.35 -11.75
C ILE A 269 -12.18 13.21 -12.98
N GLN A 270 -13.19 13.68 -13.67
CA GLN A 270 -13.10 14.55 -14.83
C GLN A 270 -12.50 15.93 -14.52
N GLU A 271 -12.50 16.35 -13.27
CA GLU A 271 -11.91 17.61 -12.84
C GLU A 271 -10.40 17.51 -12.52
N TYR A 272 -9.82 16.31 -12.67
CA TYR A 272 -8.38 16.09 -12.55
C TYR A 272 -7.64 16.22 -13.90
N HIS A 273 -8.40 16.25 -15.01
CA HIS A 273 -7.85 16.28 -16.38
C HIS A 273 -8.18 17.59 -17.10
#